data_1e205e86cd19190945256dc03b447d70
#
_entry.id   1e205e86cd19190945256dc03b447d70
#
_cell.length_a   1.000
_cell.length_b   1.000
_cell.length_c   1.000
_cell.angle_alpha   90.00
_cell.angle_beta   90.00
_cell.angle_gamma   90.00
#
_symmetry.space_group_name_H-M   'P 1'
#
loop_
_entity.id
_entity.type
_entity.pdbx_description
1 polymer ?
#
loop_
_entity_poly.entity_id
_entity_poly.type
_entity_poly.pdbx_seq_one_letter_code
_entity_poly.pdbx_strand_id
1 'polypeptide(L)'
;MCIRDSYKTLEGARFYDASLKLYEGLSAELGFNLLFSQQGHLTLAHTDRAMFVMTERAEVNRLAGIDSRVIAPDEIQRLAPSMSMTPDAVYPVIGALYHPPGGIIRHDAVVWGLARGADARGAEIHPHSEVAAISRANGRATGVTLRDGRKVGAGHVVSATAGWSSTIAEMAGVGLPITTHILQAFVTEALKPLLDVVVVSSQMHVYISQTDRGEFLIGAEIEPWTTYRQQGTLNFLQESSRHTLELFPQLERARVLRSWAGLCDISPEFSPILGATEVEGFSISAGWGTYGFKAAPIVGRTLAELIATGSTPALIEPFALERFYRDRLVSELGAAAVSH
;
A
#
# COMPACT_ATOMS: atom_id res chain seq x y z
N MET A 1 -8.64 -4.49 -0.33
CA MET A 1 -7.48 -3.55 -0.39
C MET A 1 -7.87 -2.31 -1.17
N CYS A 2 -7.47 -1.14 -0.69
CA CYS A 2 -7.74 0.13 -1.36
C CYS A 2 -6.73 0.38 -2.49
N ILE A 3 -7.22 0.80 -3.64
CA ILE A 3 -6.43 1.29 -4.78
C ILE A 3 -6.69 2.78 -4.93
N ARG A 4 -5.65 3.58 -5.02
CA ARG A 4 -5.72 5.03 -5.24
C ARG A 4 -4.39 5.56 -5.79
N ASP A 5 -4.42 6.69 -6.45
CA ASP A 5 -3.28 7.43 -7.00
C ASP A 5 -3.17 8.87 -6.45
N SER A 6 -4.04 9.25 -5.53
CA SER A 6 -3.97 10.55 -4.85
C SER A 6 -2.84 10.57 -3.81
N TYR A 7 -1.74 11.27 -4.14
CA TYR A 7 -0.50 11.39 -3.34
C TYR A 7 -0.06 12.83 -3.15
N LYS A 8 0.93 13.08 -2.30
CA LYS A 8 1.41 14.43 -1.92
C LYS A 8 2.49 14.97 -2.86
N THR A 9 3.28 14.08 -3.45
CA THR A 9 4.35 14.43 -4.38
C THR A 9 3.91 14.17 -5.82
N LEU A 10 4.46 14.91 -6.76
CA LEU A 10 4.16 14.73 -8.18
C LEU A 10 4.69 13.39 -8.68
N GLU A 11 5.85 12.95 -8.16
CA GLU A 11 6.47 11.66 -8.42
C GLU A 11 5.57 10.52 -7.95
N GLY A 12 5.10 10.58 -6.71
CA GLY A 12 4.16 9.61 -6.15
C GLY A 12 2.85 9.58 -6.91
N ALA A 13 2.24 10.74 -7.17
CA ALA A 13 0.99 10.85 -7.91
C ALA A 13 1.08 10.20 -9.28
N ARG A 14 2.11 10.52 -10.09
CA ARG A 14 2.34 9.93 -11.42
C ARG A 14 2.60 8.43 -11.37
N PHE A 15 3.36 7.98 -10.38
CA PHE A 15 3.70 6.57 -10.21
C PHE A 15 2.46 5.73 -9.90
N TYR A 16 1.63 6.18 -8.96
CA TYR A 16 0.43 5.45 -8.57
C TYR A 16 -0.72 5.59 -9.58
N ASP A 17 -0.81 6.70 -10.33
CA ASP A 17 -1.72 6.86 -11.48
C ASP A 17 -1.41 5.81 -12.56
N ALA A 18 -0.14 5.66 -12.91
CA ALA A 18 0.28 4.62 -13.85
C ALA A 18 -0.10 3.21 -13.36
N SER A 19 -0.02 2.96 -12.06
CA SER A 19 -0.43 1.69 -11.47
C SER A 19 -1.94 1.47 -11.50
N LEU A 20 -2.72 2.50 -11.17
CA LEU A 20 -4.19 2.45 -11.20
C LEU A 20 -4.69 2.14 -12.61
N LYS A 21 -4.14 2.81 -13.62
CA LYS A 21 -4.45 2.55 -15.05
C LYS A 21 -4.14 1.11 -15.47
N LEU A 22 -3.08 0.51 -14.93
CA LEU A 22 -2.81 -0.92 -15.16
C LEU A 22 -3.87 -1.80 -14.49
N TYR A 23 -4.29 -1.49 -13.25
CA TYR A 23 -5.35 -2.25 -12.58
C TYR A 23 -6.67 -2.23 -13.35
N GLU A 24 -7.03 -1.12 -14.00
CA GLU A 24 -8.25 -1.01 -14.81
C GLU A 24 -8.30 -2.03 -15.96
N GLY A 25 -7.16 -2.32 -16.58
CA GLY A 25 -7.05 -3.30 -17.67
C GLY A 25 -6.70 -4.73 -17.24
N LEU A 26 -6.18 -4.91 -16.03
CA LEU A 26 -5.48 -6.12 -15.61
C LEU A 26 -6.38 -7.37 -15.59
N SER A 27 -7.67 -7.23 -15.23
CA SER A 27 -8.61 -8.37 -15.26
C SER A 27 -8.79 -8.94 -16.67
N ALA A 28 -8.86 -8.07 -17.68
CA ALA A 28 -8.97 -8.47 -19.07
C ALA A 28 -7.66 -9.10 -19.58
N GLU A 29 -6.52 -8.49 -19.26
CA GLU A 29 -5.19 -8.99 -19.64
C GLU A 29 -4.91 -10.40 -19.11
N LEU A 30 -5.29 -10.64 -17.85
CA LEU A 30 -5.06 -11.92 -17.19
C LEU A 30 -6.14 -12.98 -17.47
N GLY A 31 -7.26 -12.59 -18.10
CA GLY A 31 -8.44 -13.46 -18.22
C GLY A 31 -8.94 -13.93 -16.86
N PHE A 32 -8.83 -13.09 -15.82
CA PHE A 32 -9.13 -13.42 -14.43
C PHE A 32 -9.71 -12.21 -13.70
N ASN A 33 -10.94 -12.34 -13.17
CA ASN A 33 -11.61 -11.23 -12.50
C ASN A 33 -10.95 -10.91 -11.16
N LEU A 34 -10.34 -9.73 -11.06
CA LEU A 34 -9.68 -9.22 -9.86
C LEU A 34 -10.64 -8.54 -8.88
N LEU A 35 -11.92 -8.43 -9.24
CA LEU A 35 -12.95 -7.75 -8.45
C LEU A 35 -12.54 -6.33 -8.08
N PHE A 36 -12.04 -5.59 -9.07
CA PHE A 36 -11.73 -4.17 -8.91
C PHE A 36 -13.00 -3.35 -9.07
N SER A 37 -13.33 -2.55 -8.05
CA SER A 37 -14.49 -1.68 -7.99
C SER A 37 -14.04 -0.26 -7.62
N GLN A 38 -14.21 0.67 -8.55
CA GLN A 38 -13.93 2.09 -8.35
C GLN A 38 -15.15 2.75 -7.71
N GLN A 39 -15.12 2.85 -6.39
CA GLN A 39 -16.21 3.32 -5.54
C GLN A 39 -15.98 4.73 -5.00
N GLY A 40 -14.83 5.33 -5.29
CA GLY A 40 -14.38 6.56 -4.68
C GLY A 40 -13.67 6.35 -3.35
N HIS A 41 -12.92 7.38 -2.97
CA HIS A 41 -12.13 7.38 -1.74
C HIS A 41 -12.24 8.74 -1.06
N LEU A 42 -12.62 8.75 0.22
CA LEU A 42 -12.70 9.91 1.08
C LEU A 42 -11.55 9.88 2.09
N THR A 43 -10.73 10.94 2.12
CA THR A 43 -9.82 11.19 3.24
C THR A 43 -10.41 12.31 4.08
N LEU A 44 -10.86 11.99 5.30
CA LEU A 44 -11.56 12.92 6.18
C LEU A 44 -10.62 13.93 6.80
N ALA A 45 -11.07 15.18 6.90
CA ALA A 45 -10.43 16.25 7.63
C ALA A 45 -11.22 16.58 8.91
N HIS A 46 -10.51 16.71 10.01
CA HIS A 46 -11.06 17.03 11.33
C HIS A 46 -10.53 18.36 11.88
N THR A 47 -9.62 19.01 11.16
CA THR A 47 -9.01 20.30 11.53
C THR A 47 -8.76 21.16 10.29
N ASP A 48 -8.71 22.50 10.47
CA ASP A 48 -8.38 23.44 9.39
C ASP A 48 -7.00 23.15 8.78
N ARG A 49 -6.04 22.71 9.59
CA ARG A 49 -4.72 22.30 9.09
C ARG A 49 -4.83 21.08 8.16
N ALA A 50 -5.65 20.10 8.51
CA ALA A 50 -5.88 18.95 7.63
C ALA A 50 -6.53 19.38 6.31
N MET A 51 -7.51 20.29 6.35
CA MET A 51 -8.14 20.87 5.15
C MET A 51 -7.12 21.57 4.26
N PHE A 52 -6.23 22.36 4.84
CA PHE A 52 -5.16 23.04 4.10
C PHE A 52 -4.25 22.03 3.38
N VAL A 53 -3.74 21.03 4.09
CA VAL A 53 -2.88 19.97 3.51
C VAL A 53 -3.61 19.19 2.41
N MET A 54 -4.91 18.93 2.58
CA MET A 54 -5.71 18.26 1.55
C MET A 54 -5.92 19.13 0.32
N THR A 55 -6.02 20.44 0.48
CA THR A 55 -6.10 21.40 -0.64
C THR A 55 -4.79 21.40 -1.43
N GLU A 56 -3.64 21.48 -0.76
CA GLU A 56 -2.33 21.37 -1.42
C GLU A 56 -2.20 20.04 -2.19
N ARG A 57 -2.62 18.94 -1.57
CA ARG A 57 -2.60 17.63 -2.21
C ARG A 57 -3.53 17.55 -3.43
N ALA A 58 -4.74 18.14 -3.36
CA ALA A 58 -5.65 18.22 -4.50
C ALA A 58 -5.00 18.96 -5.68
N GLU A 59 -4.27 20.06 -5.42
CA GLU A 59 -3.57 20.80 -6.44
C GLU A 59 -2.41 20.01 -7.08
N VAL A 60 -1.62 19.28 -6.28
CA VAL A 60 -0.58 18.38 -6.82
C VAL A 60 -1.20 17.31 -7.72
N ASN A 61 -2.31 16.70 -7.28
CA ASN A 61 -3.03 15.69 -8.06
C ASN A 61 -3.58 16.29 -9.37
N ARG A 62 -4.14 17.49 -9.32
CA ARG A 62 -4.62 18.20 -10.50
C ARG A 62 -3.50 18.47 -11.52
N LEU A 63 -2.30 18.84 -11.06
CA LEU A 63 -1.11 18.99 -11.90
C LEU A 63 -0.68 17.67 -12.55
N ALA A 64 -0.93 16.54 -11.89
CA ALA A 64 -0.69 15.21 -12.43
C ALA A 64 -1.82 14.71 -13.36
N GLY A 65 -2.91 15.47 -13.50
CA GLY A 65 -4.09 15.06 -14.29
C GLY A 65 -5.02 14.09 -13.55
N ILE A 66 -4.91 14.01 -12.23
CA ILE A 66 -5.68 13.10 -11.37
C ILE A 66 -6.90 13.83 -10.80
N ASP A 67 -8.08 13.22 -10.94
CA ASP A 67 -9.31 13.74 -10.36
C ASP A 67 -9.31 13.55 -8.84
N SER A 68 -9.11 14.67 -8.14
CA SER A 68 -9.07 14.72 -6.68
C SER A 68 -9.44 16.14 -6.24
N ARG A 69 -10.42 16.27 -5.35
CA ARG A 69 -10.94 17.57 -4.92
C ARG A 69 -11.36 17.60 -3.46
N VAL A 70 -11.24 18.75 -2.85
CA VAL A 70 -11.76 19.00 -1.50
C VAL A 70 -13.26 19.21 -1.56
N ILE A 71 -14.00 18.58 -0.65
CA ILE A 71 -15.46 18.62 -0.56
C ILE A 71 -15.92 19.00 0.86
N ALA A 72 -17.10 19.61 0.91
CA ALA A 72 -17.76 20.05 2.14
C ALA A 72 -18.57 18.91 2.81
N PRO A 73 -18.96 19.06 4.08
CA PRO A 73 -19.68 18.03 4.84
C PRO A 73 -21.00 17.56 4.21
N ASP A 74 -21.73 18.44 3.55
CA ASP A 74 -22.99 18.09 2.86
C ASP A 74 -22.77 17.16 1.66
N GLU A 75 -21.65 17.29 0.95
CA GLU A 75 -21.27 16.39 -0.14
C GLU A 75 -20.78 15.05 0.41
N ILE A 76 -20.02 15.07 1.52
CA ILE A 76 -19.62 13.83 2.22
C ILE A 76 -20.85 13.01 2.63
N GLN A 77 -21.87 13.69 3.21
CA GLN A 77 -23.11 13.04 3.64
C GLN A 77 -23.87 12.40 2.48
N ARG A 78 -23.77 12.98 1.27
CA ARG A 78 -24.38 12.36 0.06
C ARG A 78 -23.63 11.13 -0.41
N LEU A 79 -22.29 11.11 -0.30
CA LEU A 79 -21.46 9.99 -0.71
C LEU A 79 -21.44 8.85 0.33
N ALA A 80 -21.56 9.19 1.59
CA ALA A 80 -21.58 8.24 2.71
C ALA A 80 -22.76 8.53 3.67
N PRO A 81 -24.00 8.25 3.25
CA PRO A 81 -25.21 8.60 4.03
C PRO A 81 -25.27 7.94 5.42
N SER A 82 -24.62 6.81 5.56
CA SER A 82 -24.52 6.04 6.80
C SER A 82 -23.49 6.59 7.79
N MET A 83 -22.62 7.54 7.37
CA MET A 83 -21.60 8.10 8.23
C MET A 83 -22.19 9.17 9.16
N SER A 84 -21.80 9.13 10.44
CA SER A 84 -22.17 10.16 11.40
C SER A 84 -21.40 11.46 11.10
N MET A 85 -22.15 12.56 11.02
CA MET A 85 -21.62 13.91 10.80
C MET A 85 -21.91 14.84 11.98
N THR A 86 -22.04 14.26 13.19
CA THR A 86 -22.37 15.06 14.38
C THR A 86 -21.26 16.07 14.69
N PRO A 87 -21.60 17.36 14.89
CA PRO A 87 -20.61 18.37 15.23
C PRO A 87 -20.04 18.23 16.65
N ASP A 88 -20.73 17.50 17.52
CA ASP A 88 -20.34 17.22 18.90
C ASP A 88 -19.42 15.99 19.04
N ALA A 89 -18.98 15.39 17.92
CA ALA A 89 -18.03 14.31 17.95
C ALA A 89 -16.67 14.75 18.53
N VAL A 90 -15.90 13.82 19.09
CA VAL A 90 -14.53 14.09 19.53
C VAL A 90 -13.67 14.58 18.35
N TYR A 91 -13.91 13.99 17.17
CA TYR A 91 -13.27 14.36 15.91
C TYR A 91 -14.32 14.75 14.87
N PRO A 92 -14.89 15.99 14.93
CA PRO A 92 -15.92 16.40 13.97
C PRO A 92 -15.35 16.42 12.55
N VAL A 93 -16.13 15.94 11.60
CA VAL A 93 -15.73 15.95 10.17
C VAL A 93 -16.07 17.31 9.58
N ILE A 94 -15.04 18.09 9.21
CA ILE A 94 -15.22 19.44 8.66
C ILE A 94 -15.06 19.50 7.14
N GLY A 95 -14.61 18.41 6.51
CA GLY A 95 -14.45 18.27 5.07
C GLY A 95 -13.72 16.98 4.73
N ALA A 96 -13.46 16.76 3.45
CA ALA A 96 -12.68 15.62 2.98
C ALA A 96 -11.98 15.94 1.65
N LEU A 97 -10.90 15.20 1.38
CA LEU A 97 -10.39 15.03 0.03
C LEU A 97 -11.11 13.84 -0.61
N TYR A 98 -11.87 14.11 -1.65
CA TYR A 98 -12.56 13.10 -2.45
C TYR A 98 -11.76 12.78 -3.71
N HIS A 99 -11.58 11.49 -3.94
CA HIS A 99 -10.85 10.94 -5.08
C HIS A 99 -11.73 9.88 -5.78
N PRO A 100 -12.50 10.29 -6.81
CA PRO A 100 -13.46 9.42 -7.50
C PRO A 100 -12.86 8.14 -8.10
N PRO A 101 -11.66 8.15 -8.74
CA PRO A 101 -11.06 6.95 -9.31
C PRO A 101 -10.63 5.89 -8.28
N GLY A 102 -10.54 6.27 -7.01
CA GLY A 102 -10.20 5.34 -5.93
C GLY A 102 -11.22 4.22 -5.77
N GLY A 103 -10.79 3.09 -5.23
CA GLY A 103 -11.68 1.96 -5.08
C GLY A 103 -11.10 0.83 -4.24
N ILE A 104 -11.76 -0.31 -4.28
CA ILE A 104 -11.35 -1.55 -3.62
C ILE A 104 -11.08 -2.65 -4.64
N ILE A 105 -10.20 -3.56 -4.26
CA ILE A 105 -9.88 -4.76 -5.05
C ILE A 105 -9.65 -5.96 -4.11
N ARG A 106 -9.89 -7.16 -4.60
CA ARG A 106 -9.61 -8.39 -3.87
C ARG A 106 -8.13 -8.74 -3.99
N HIS A 107 -7.42 -8.61 -2.87
CA HIS A 107 -5.96 -8.86 -2.83
C HIS A 107 -5.57 -10.29 -3.20
N ASP A 108 -6.33 -11.27 -2.74
CA ASP A 108 -6.16 -12.68 -3.08
C ASP A 108 -6.38 -12.94 -4.59
N ALA A 109 -7.40 -12.33 -5.19
CA ALA A 109 -7.64 -12.43 -6.62
C ALA A 109 -6.49 -11.83 -7.44
N VAL A 110 -5.91 -10.70 -7.01
CA VAL A 110 -4.74 -10.10 -7.66
C VAL A 110 -3.54 -11.05 -7.61
N VAL A 111 -3.23 -11.59 -6.42
CA VAL A 111 -2.11 -12.52 -6.25
C VAL A 111 -2.30 -13.76 -7.14
N TRP A 112 -3.47 -14.38 -7.10
CA TRP A 112 -3.77 -15.57 -7.93
C TRP A 112 -3.79 -15.25 -9.42
N GLY A 113 -4.36 -14.11 -9.81
CA GLY A 113 -4.39 -13.70 -11.23
C GLY A 113 -2.98 -13.49 -11.78
N LEU A 114 -2.13 -12.76 -11.05
CA LEU A 114 -0.73 -12.53 -11.45
C LEU A 114 0.09 -13.83 -11.44
N ALA A 115 -0.07 -14.67 -10.41
CA ALA A 115 0.63 -15.96 -10.34
C ALA A 115 0.27 -16.87 -11.52
N ARG A 116 -1.01 -17.00 -11.84
CA ARG A 116 -1.47 -17.77 -13.03
C ARG A 116 -0.93 -17.18 -14.34
N GLY A 117 -0.95 -15.84 -14.44
CA GLY A 117 -0.40 -15.16 -15.61
C GLY A 117 1.10 -15.35 -15.79
N ALA A 118 1.85 -15.40 -14.69
CA ALA A 118 3.28 -15.67 -14.67
C ALA A 118 3.57 -17.15 -15.05
N ASP A 119 2.88 -18.10 -14.41
CA ASP A 119 3.00 -19.53 -14.68
C ASP A 119 2.71 -19.86 -16.16
N ALA A 120 1.64 -19.30 -16.72
CA ALA A 120 1.29 -19.46 -18.14
C ALA A 120 2.36 -18.91 -19.11
N ARG A 121 3.27 -18.07 -18.62
CA ARG A 121 4.42 -17.53 -19.36
C ARG A 121 5.74 -18.23 -19.03
N GLY A 122 5.69 -19.35 -18.27
CA GLY A 122 6.85 -20.17 -17.93
C GLY A 122 7.61 -19.72 -16.69
N ALA A 123 7.08 -18.81 -15.87
CA ALA A 123 7.68 -18.49 -14.59
C ALA A 123 7.40 -19.61 -13.58
N GLU A 124 8.43 -20.11 -12.92
CA GLU A 124 8.30 -21.12 -11.87
C GLU A 124 8.05 -20.44 -10.51
N ILE A 125 7.06 -20.93 -9.76
CA ILE A 125 6.71 -20.43 -8.42
C ILE A 125 7.01 -21.55 -7.41
N HIS A 126 7.99 -21.30 -6.53
CA HIS A 126 8.44 -22.26 -5.52
C HIS A 126 8.05 -21.77 -4.10
N PRO A 127 6.85 -22.09 -3.60
CA PRO A 127 6.47 -21.80 -2.22
C PRO A 127 7.33 -22.60 -1.24
N HIS A 128 7.40 -22.15 0.01
CA HIS A 128 8.18 -22.80 1.08
C HIS A 128 9.69 -22.92 0.77
N SER A 129 10.22 -22.01 -0.05
CA SER A 129 11.64 -21.95 -0.44
C SER A 129 12.31 -20.76 0.21
N GLU A 130 12.69 -20.90 1.49
CA GLU A 130 13.32 -19.83 2.24
C GLU A 130 14.75 -19.55 1.75
N VAL A 131 15.02 -18.30 1.38
CA VAL A 131 16.36 -17.84 1.01
C VAL A 131 17.20 -17.63 2.27
N ALA A 132 18.34 -18.28 2.35
CA ALA A 132 19.29 -18.18 3.47
C ALA A 132 20.53 -17.34 3.14
N ALA A 133 20.85 -17.15 1.84
CA ALA A 133 21.94 -16.29 1.42
C ALA A 133 21.77 -15.84 -0.04
N ILE A 134 22.32 -14.67 -0.37
CA ILE A 134 22.53 -14.21 -1.74
C ILE A 134 23.94 -14.63 -2.18
N SER A 135 24.02 -15.43 -3.23
CA SER A 135 25.29 -15.87 -3.79
C SER A 135 25.93 -14.71 -4.56
N ARG A 136 27.22 -14.47 -4.34
CA ARG A 136 27.96 -13.36 -4.99
C ARG A 136 29.30 -13.86 -5.54
N ALA A 137 29.70 -13.32 -6.68
CA ALA A 137 31.03 -13.51 -7.26
C ALA A 137 31.47 -12.20 -7.93
N ASN A 138 32.70 -11.77 -7.70
CA ASN A 138 33.28 -10.56 -8.28
C ASN A 138 32.41 -9.29 -8.14
N GLY A 139 31.79 -9.08 -6.96
CA GLY A 139 30.92 -7.94 -6.71
C GLY A 139 29.49 -8.04 -7.27
N ARG A 140 29.17 -9.10 -7.98
CA ARG A 140 27.87 -9.35 -8.64
C ARG A 140 27.06 -10.41 -7.90
N ALA A 141 25.74 -10.22 -7.81
CA ALA A 141 24.83 -11.29 -7.40
C ALA A 141 24.70 -12.35 -8.51
N THR A 142 24.82 -13.61 -8.15
CA THR A 142 24.83 -14.76 -9.09
C THR A 142 23.76 -15.79 -8.79
N GLY A 143 22.90 -15.53 -7.82
CA GLY A 143 21.82 -16.43 -7.43
C GLY A 143 21.52 -16.40 -5.93
N VAL A 144 20.85 -17.42 -5.46
CA VAL A 144 20.45 -17.58 -4.05
C VAL A 144 20.80 -18.98 -3.54
N THR A 145 21.03 -19.08 -2.24
CA THR A 145 21.12 -20.36 -1.53
C THR A 145 19.90 -20.46 -0.61
N LEU A 146 19.16 -21.55 -0.71
CA LEU A 146 18.00 -21.84 0.12
C LEU A 146 18.42 -22.44 1.47
N ARG A 147 17.54 -22.37 2.46
CA ARG A 147 17.79 -22.92 3.80
C ARG A 147 18.04 -24.43 3.80
N ASP A 148 17.48 -25.17 2.85
CA ASP A 148 17.70 -26.61 2.67
C ASP A 148 19.02 -26.95 1.95
N GLY A 149 19.83 -25.94 1.60
CA GLY A 149 21.13 -26.09 0.95
C GLY A 149 21.08 -26.08 -0.58
N ARG A 150 19.91 -26.10 -1.20
CA ARG A 150 19.80 -25.97 -2.67
C ARG A 150 20.31 -24.60 -3.12
N LYS A 151 20.97 -24.57 -4.28
CA LYS A 151 21.45 -23.33 -4.90
C LYS A 151 20.71 -23.11 -6.21
N VAL A 152 20.25 -21.88 -6.40
CA VAL A 152 19.60 -21.42 -7.63
C VAL A 152 20.47 -20.34 -8.25
N GLY A 153 21.06 -20.61 -9.39
CA GLY A 153 21.84 -19.64 -10.16
C GLY A 153 20.94 -18.67 -10.91
N ALA A 154 21.27 -17.39 -10.96
CA ALA A 154 20.52 -16.39 -11.67
C ALA A 154 21.42 -15.29 -12.24
N GLY A 155 21.09 -14.78 -13.42
CA GLY A 155 21.73 -13.60 -13.99
C GLY A 155 21.36 -12.30 -13.28
N HIS A 156 20.20 -12.28 -12.62
CA HIS A 156 19.69 -11.15 -11.84
C HIS A 156 18.83 -11.65 -10.67
N VAL A 157 18.95 -11.03 -9.53
CA VAL A 157 18.13 -11.32 -8.33
C VAL A 157 17.34 -10.08 -7.94
N VAL A 158 16.04 -10.23 -7.73
CA VAL A 158 15.17 -9.15 -7.24
C VAL A 158 14.68 -9.50 -5.84
N SER A 159 14.91 -8.62 -4.88
CA SER A 159 14.32 -8.73 -3.55
C SER A 159 13.01 -7.92 -3.48
N ALA A 160 11.89 -8.62 -3.22
CA ALA A 160 10.58 -8.04 -3.00
C ALA A 160 9.95 -8.68 -1.75
N THR A 161 10.65 -8.56 -0.62
CA THR A 161 10.43 -9.38 0.59
C THR A 161 9.76 -8.62 1.72
N ALA A 162 9.17 -7.44 1.44
CA ALA A 162 8.42 -6.60 2.38
C ALA A 162 9.16 -6.44 3.73
N GLY A 163 8.55 -6.82 4.85
CA GLY A 163 9.16 -6.67 6.16
C GLY A 163 10.52 -7.36 6.37
N TRP A 164 10.93 -8.28 5.48
CA TRP A 164 12.28 -8.89 5.52
C TRP A 164 13.27 -8.25 4.56
N SER A 165 12.92 -7.14 3.91
CA SER A 165 13.76 -6.52 2.88
C SER A 165 15.15 -6.13 3.40
N SER A 166 15.27 -5.61 4.63
CA SER A 166 16.58 -5.31 5.24
C SER A 166 17.43 -6.58 5.39
N THR A 167 16.84 -7.67 5.90
CA THR A 167 17.55 -8.94 6.11
C THR A 167 18.09 -9.52 4.81
N ILE A 168 17.25 -9.51 3.75
CA ILE A 168 17.67 -10.04 2.45
C ILE A 168 18.69 -9.12 1.77
N ALA A 169 18.54 -7.80 1.88
CA ALA A 169 19.49 -6.85 1.33
C ALA A 169 20.87 -6.95 2.02
N GLU A 170 20.92 -7.13 3.34
CA GLU A 170 22.13 -7.39 4.10
C GLU A 170 22.88 -8.64 3.63
N MET A 171 22.17 -9.71 3.25
CA MET A 171 22.78 -10.92 2.65
C MET A 171 23.50 -10.60 1.34
N ALA A 172 23.05 -9.57 0.61
CA ALA A 172 23.70 -9.06 -0.59
C ALA A 172 24.78 -8.00 -0.28
N GLY A 173 24.92 -7.57 0.98
CA GLY A 173 25.81 -6.49 1.40
C GLY A 173 25.27 -5.09 1.14
N VAL A 174 23.95 -4.94 1.01
CA VAL A 174 23.25 -3.67 0.78
C VAL A 174 22.53 -3.25 2.06
N GLY A 175 22.82 -2.05 2.55
CA GLY A 175 22.12 -1.44 3.69
C GLY A 175 20.87 -0.71 3.23
N LEU A 176 19.71 -0.95 3.90
CA LEU A 176 18.46 -0.24 3.62
C LEU A 176 18.06 0.60 4.84
N PRO A 177 17.71 1.88 4.66
CA PRO A 177 17.22 2.74 5.75
C PRO A 177 15.72 2.48 6.03
N ILE A 178 15.36 1.24 6.34
CA ILE A 178 13.98 0.84 6.59
C ILE A 178 13.84 0.17 7.96
N THR A 179 12.67 0.33 8.54
CA THR A 179 12.24 -0.36 9.76
C THR A 179 11.02 -1.24 9.49
N THR A 180 10.90 -2.35 10.21
CA THR A 180 9.78 -3.27 10.06
C THR A 180 8.81 -3.13 11.21
N HIS A 181 7.53 -2.93 10.88
CA HIS A 181 6.43 -2.75 11.81
C HIS A 181 5.27 -3.69 11.47
N ILE A 182 4.34 -3.87 12.39
CA ILE A 182 3.08 -4.55 12.06
C ILE A 182 2.02 -3.55 11.65
N LEU A 183 1.25 -3.94 10.64
CA LEU A 183 0.04 -3.28 10.18
C LEU A 183 -1.14 -4.23 10.43
N GLN A 184 -2.18 -3.75 11.12
CA GLN A 184 -3.27 -4.58 11.58
C GLN A 184 -4.59 -4.22 10.91
N ALA A 185 -5.45 -5.21 10.76
CA ALA A 185 -6.81 -5.04 10.27
C ALA A 185 -7.73 -6.12 10.83
N PHE A 186 -9.03 -5.87 10.76
CA PHE A 186 -10.06 -6.86 11.05
C PHE A 186 -11.25 -6.73 10.09
N VAL A 187 -12.05 -7.80 10.02
CA VAL A 187 -13.32 -7.81 9.28
C VAL A 187 -14.48 -8.18 10.18
N THR A 188 -15.62 -7.58 9.88
CA THR A 188 -16.90 -7.90 10.55
C THR A 188 -17.61 -9.06 9.84
N GLU A 189 -18.69 -9.55 10.44
CA GLU A 189 -19.70 -10.31 9.72
C GLU A 189 -20.29 -9.51 8.56
N ALA A 190 -20.89 -10.20 7.59
CA ALA A 190 -21.53 -9.56 6.46
C ALA A 190 -22.80 -8.81 6.89
N LEU A 191 -22.88 -7.56 6.50
CA LEU A 191 -24.03 -6.68 6.74
C LEU A 191 -24.67 -6.29 5.40
N LYS A 192 -25.87 -5.72 5.46
CA LYS A 192 -26.48 -5.10 4.27
C LYS A 192 -25.57 -3.98 3.73
N PRO A 193 -25.65 -3.64 2.44
CA PRO A 193 -24.91 -2.49 1.89
C PRO A 193 -25.22 -1.21 2.67
N LEU A 194 -24.18 -0.59 3.21
CA LEU A 194 -24.24 0.65 3.99
C LEU A 194 -23.25 1.70 3.51
N LEU A 195 -22.15 1.26 2.88
CA LEU A 195 -21.04 2.13 2.50
C LEU A 195 -20.49 1.74 1.14
N ASP A 196 -20.65 2.64 0.17
CA ASP A 196 -20.18 2.43 -1.21
C ASP A 196 -18.81 3.09 -1.49
N VAL A 197 -18.34 3.95 -0.59
CA VAL A 197 -17.09 4.69 -0.73
C VAL A 197 -16.06 4.23 0.32
N VAL A 198 -14.79 4.30 0.00
CA VAL A 198 -13.72 4.06 0.99
C VAL A 198 -13.58 5.30 1.87
N VAL A 199 -13.60 5.13 3.19
CA VAL A 199 -13.43 6.19 4.18
C VAL A 199 -12.12 6.01 4.92
N VAL A 200 -11.33 7.09 5.02
CA VAL A 200 -10.04 7.10 5.71
C VAL A 200 -9.95 8.32 6.60
N SER A 201 -9.52 8.15 7.84
CA SER A 201 -9.19 9.23 8.75
C SER A 201 -7.79 9.03 9.32
N SER A 202 -6.88 9.96 9.01
CA SER A 202 -5.52 9.95 9.61
C SER A 202 -5.58 10.30 11.09
N GLN A 203 -6.49 11.18 11.51
CA GLN A 203 -6.66 11.61 12.91
C GLN A 203 -7.14 10.48 13.82
N MET A 204 -7.96 9.58 13.28
CA MET A 204 -8.50 8.43 14.00
C MET A 204 -7.72 7.14 13.70
N HIS A 205 -6.70 7.18 12.85
CA HIS A 205 -5.94 6.02 12.40
C HIS A 205 -6.83 4.88 11.88
N VAL A 206 -7.90 5.22 11.13
CA VAL A 206 -8.83 4.23 10.58
C VAL A 206 -8.95 4.31 9.07
N TYR A 207 -9.07 3.17 8.48
CA TYR A 207 -9.48 2.88 7.12
C TYR A 207 -10.72 1.99 7.18
N ILE A 208 -11.79 2.38 6.50
CA ILE A 208 -13.06 1.67 6.53
C ILE A 208 -13.56 1.50 5.11
N SER A 209 -13.89 0.28 4.74
CA SER A 209 -14.56 -0.03 3.47
C SER A 209 -15.50 -1.21 3.64
N GLN A 210 -16.57 -1.26 2.88
CA GLN A 210 -17.43 -2.42 2.81
C GLN A 210 -17.11 -3.25 1.56
N THR A 211 -17.02 -4.56 1.72
CA THR A 211 -16.75 -5.49 0.62
C THR A 211 -18.04 -5.82 -0.14
N ASP A 212 -17.92 -6.35 -1.35
CA ASP A 212 -19.05 -6.81 -2.18
C ASP A 212 -19.90 -7.89 -1.49
N ARG A 213 -19.35 -8.59 -0.48
CA ARG A 213 -20.07 -9.59 0.30
C ARG A 213 -20.69 -9.04 1.57
N GLY A 214 -20.49 -7.74 1.83
CA GLY A 214 -21.09 -7.03 2.96
C GLY A 214 -20.21 -6.91 4.20
N GLU A 215 -19.03 -7.56 4.28
CA GLU A 215 -18.15 -7.40 5.42
C GLU A 215 -17.53 -6.00 5.44
N PHE A 216 -17.45 -5.36 6.60
CA PHE A 216 -16.63 -4.18 6.79
C PHE A 216 -15.19 -4.58 7.04
N LEU A 217 -14.28 -4.09 6.21
CA LEU A 217 -12.85 -4.16 6.43
C LEU A 217 -12.42 -2.89 7.16
N ILE A 218 -11.90 -3.06 8.35
CA ILE A 218 -11.44 -1.99 9.23
C ILE A 218 -9.96 -2.20 9.51
N GLY A 219 -9.18 -1.18 9.31
CA GLY A 219 -7.76 -1.05 9.53
C GLY A 219 -7.43 0.44 9.50
N ALA A 220 -6.25 0.86 9.39
CA ALA A 220 -5.04 0.13 9.54
C ALA A 220 -4.15 0.99 10.43
N GLU A 221 -3.70 0.44 11.53
CA GLU A 221 -2.77 1.11 12.42
C GLU A 221 -1.42 0.44 12.32
N ILE A 222 -0.36 1.25 12.24
CA ILE A 222 1.03 0.81 12.34
C ILE A 222 1.44 0.92 13.80
N GLU A 223 1.88 -0.18 14.38
CA GLU A 223 2.46 -0.14 15.72
C GLU A 223 3.76 0.70 15.73
N PRO A 224 3.97 1.56 16.74
CA PRO A 224 5.10 2.49 16.75
C PRO A 224 6.45 1.80 16.97
N TRP A 225 6.46 0.58 17.46
CA TRP A 225 7.69 -0.20 17.69
C TRP A 225 7.99 -1.17 16.56
N THR A 226 9.26 -1.39 16.30
CA THR A 226 9.76 -2.35 15.32
C THR A 226 9.55 -3.78 15.83
N THR A 227 9.04 -4.66 14.96
CA THR A 227 8.81 -6.06 15.30
C THR A 227 8.56 -6.92 14.06
N TYR A 228 8.88 -8.21 14.17
CA TYR A 228 8.51 -9.25 13.19
C TYR A 228 7.31 -10.10 13.64
N ARG A 229 6.61 -9.69 14.68
CA ARG A 229 5.41 -10.37 15.16
C ARG A 229 4.28 -10.21 14.14
N GLN A 230 3.58 -11.31 13.82
CA GLN A 230 2.45 -11.32 12.88
C GLN A 230 1.12 -11.63 13.58
N GLN A 231 0.94 -11.07 14.77
CA GLN A 231 -0.28 -11.26 15.56
C GLN A 231 -0.89 -9.90 15.89
N GLY A 232 -2.21 -9.79 15.70
CA GLY A 232 -2.96 -8.61 16.11
C GLY A 232 -2.99 -8.42 17.62
N THR A 233 -3.22 -7.18 18.06
CA THR A 233 -3.29 -6.78 19.46
C THR A 233 -4.73 -6.44 19.84
N LEU A 234 -5.06 -6.65 21.12
CA LEU A 234 -6.36 -6.25 21.65
C LEU A 234 -6.51 -4.72 21.65
N ASN A 235 -5.42 -4.01 21.92
CA ASN A 235 -5.41 -2.55 21.90
C ASN A 235 -5.86 -2.01 20.53
N PHE A 236 -5.30 -2.55 19.44
CA PHE A 236 -5.73 -2.19 18.09
C PHE A 236 -7.24 -2.43 17.89
N LEU A 237 -7.75 -3.61 18.28
CA LEU A 237 -9.18 -3.91 18.14
C LEU A 237 -10.05 -2.91 18.91
N GLN A 238 -9.66 -2.55 20.14
CA GLN A 238 -10.41 -1.62 20.98
C GLN A 238 -10.42 -0.21 20.38
N GLU A 239 -9.25 0.34 20.05
CA GLU A 239 -9.13 1.71 19.52
C GLU A 239 -9.77 1.85 18.14
N SER A 240 -9.50 0.92 17.22
CA SER A 240 -10.10 0.97 15.89
C SER A 240 -11.60 0.77 15.91
N SER A 241 -12.12 -0.08 16.82
CA SER A 241 -13.57 -0.22 17.00
C SER A 241 -14.20 1.05 17.57
N ARG A 242 -13.58 1.68 18.57
CA ARG A 242 -14.04 2.95 19.14
C ARG A 242 -14.14 4.04 18.08
N HIS A 243 -13.09 4.24 17.29
CA HIS A 243 -13.07 5.23 16.22
C HIS A 243 -14.05 4.89 15.09
N THR A 244 -14.19 3.60 14.77
CA THR A 244 -15.19 3.16 13.77
C THR A 244 -16.62 3.46 14.22
N LEU A 245 -16.94 3.23 15.48
CA LEU A 245 -18.27 3.52 16.03
C LEU A 245 -18.57 5.02 16.14
N GLU A 246 -17.58 5.86 16.26
CA GLU A 246 -17.75 7.31 16.18
C GLU A 246 -18.21 7.75 14.79
N LEU A 247 -17.65 7.14 13.72
CA LEU A 247 -18.04 7.42 12.34
C LEU A 247 -19.29 6.62 11.89
N PHE A 248 -19.46 5.40 12.38
CA PHE A 248 -20.55 4.48 11.99
C PHE A 248 -21.22 3.84 13.22
N PRO A 249 -22.02 4.58 14.01
CA PRO A 249 -22.64 4.07 15.24
C PRO A 249 -23.51 2.82 15.03
N GLN A 250 -24.09 2.65 13.85
CA GLN A 250 -24.90 1.50 13.49
C GLN A 250 -24.14 0.17 13.47
N LEU A 251 -22.82 0.21 13.51
CA LEU A 251 -21.96 -0.99 13.60
C LEU A 251 -21.80 -1.51 15.04
N GLU A 252 -22.43 -0.90 16.05
CA GLU A 252 -22.27 -1.26 17.48
C GLU A 252 -22.52 -2.74 17.78
N ARG A 253 -23.37 -3.41 16.99
CA ARG A 253 -23.72 -4.82 17.15
C ARG A 253 -23.04 -5.75 16.17
N ALA A 254 -22.22 -5.22 15.27
CA ALA A 254 -21.49 -6.03 14.29
C ALA A 254 -20.44 -6.89 15.00
N ARG A 255 -20.36 -8.15 14.61
CA ARG A 255 -19.40 -9.09 15.18
C ARG A 255 -18.12 -9.08 14.39
N VAL A 256 -16.97 -9.02 15.07
CA VAL A 256 -15.67 -9.23 14.45
C VAL A 256 -15.49 -10.71 14.13
N LEU A 257 -15.30 -11.04 12.86
CA LEU A 257 -15.06 -12.43 12.42
C LEU A 257 -13.59 -12.81 12.51
N ARG A 258 -12.71 -11.92 12.14
CA ARG A 258 -11.27 -12.19 12.09
C ARG A 258 -10.47 -10.89 12.17
N SER A 259 -9.35 -10.96 12.89
CA SER A 259 -8.29 -9.95 12.83
C SER A 259 -6.99 -10.61 12.40
N TRP A 260 -6.09 -9.82 11.81
CA TRP A 260 -4.76 -10.25 11.41
C TRP A 260 -3.78 -9.08 11.46
N ALA A 261 -2.50 -9.41 11.42
CA ALA A 261 -1.41 -8.47 11.29
C ALA A 261 -0.47 -8.92 10.16
N GLY A 262 0.06 -7.96 9.42
CA GLY A 262 1.08 -8.16 8.40
C GLY A 262 2.29 -7.29 8.70
N LEU A 263 3.45 -7.68 8.17
CA LEU A 263 4.66 -6.88 8.28
C LEU A 263 4.68 -5.83 7.18
N CYS A 264 4.99 -4.59 7.56
CA CYS A 264 5.27 -3.52 6.62
C CYS A 264 6.67 -2.95 6.85
N ASP A 265 7.36 -2.70 5.77
CA ASP A 265 8.68 -2.10 5.68
C ASP A 265 8.54 -0.60 5.44
N ILE A 266 9.03 0.21 6.37
CA ILE A 266 8.83 1.66 6.36
C ILE A 266 10.15 2.36 6.11
N SER A 267 10.19 3.17 5.05
CA SER A 267 11.26 4.13 4.79
C SER A 267 11.08 5.41 5.61
N PRO A 268 12.14 6.19 5.89
CA PRO A 268 12.04 7.41 6.70
C PRO A 268 11.04 8.45 6.18
N GLU A 269 10.79 8.48 4.88
CA GLU A 269 9.91 9.43 4.20
C GLU A 269 8.59 8.81 3.69
N PHE A 270 8.33 7.54 4.02
CA PHE A 270 7.15 6.79 3.55
C PHE A 270 7.05 6.64 2.02
N SER A 271 8.17 6.68 1.31
CA SER A 271 8.24 6.39 -0.12
C SER A 271 9.04 5.12 -0.39
N PRO A 272 8.68 4.35 -1.44
CA PRO A 272 9.35 3.08 -1.72
C PRO A 272 10.82 3.26 -2.10
N ILE A 273 11.61 2.20 -1.96
CA ILE A 273 12.96 2.07 -2.48
C ILE A 273 12.91 1.05 -3.61
N LEU A 274 13.18 1.49 -4.83
CA LEU A 274 12.92 0.68 -6.01
C LEU A 274 14.04 0.82 -7.05
N GLY A 275 14.49 -0.30 -7.60
CA GLY A 275 15.46 -0.33 -8.69
C GLY A 275 16.75 -1.07 -8.38
N ALA A 276 17.79 -0.75 -9.13
CA ALA A 276 19.13 -1.33 -8.96
C ALA A 276 19.78 -0.88 -7.64
N THR A 277 20.76 -1.66 -7.20
CA THR A 277 21.61 -1.35 -6.06
C THR A 277 23.06 -1.21 -6.52
N GLU A 278 23.97 -0.88 -5.58
CA GLU A 278 25.42 -0.89 -5.81
C GLU A 278 25.97 -2.30 -6.10
N VAL A 279 25.20 -3.35 -5.83
CA VAL A 279 25.56 -4.73 -6.15
C VAL A 279 25.04 -5.09 -7.53
N GLU A 280 25.92 -5.25 -8.49
CA GLU A 280 25.54 -5.63 -9.86
C GLU A 280 24.68 -6.91 -9.85
N GLY A 281 23.61 -6.93 -10.66
CA GLY A 281 22.69 -8.08 -10.72
C GLY A 281 21.79 -8.24 -9.50
N PHE A 282 21.68 -7.21 -8.62
CA PHE A 282 20.76 -7.19 -7.50
C PHE A 282 19.90 -5.93 -7.51
N SER A 283 18.59 -6.12 -7.56
CA SER A 283 17.58 -5.04 -7.48
C SER A 283 16.63 -5.24 -6.31
N ILE A 284 16.06 -4.16 -5.86
CA ILE A 284 15.16 -4.14 -4.69
C ILE A 284 13.81 -3.50 -5.01
N SER A 285 12.81 -3.97 -4.28
CA SER A 285 11.48 -3.39 -4.16
C SER A 285 11.09 -3.43 -2.68
N ALA A 286 11.31 -2.33 -1.96
CA ALA A 286 11.24 -2.25 -0.50
C ALA A 286 10.72 -0.91 -0.01
N GLY A 287 10.50 -0.76 1.29
CA GLY A 287 10.12 0.51 1.92
C GLY A 287 8.70 0.94 1.60
N TRP A 288 7.81 0.01 1.33
CA TRP A 288 6.46 0.27 0.82
C TRP A 288 5.49 0.81 1.87
N GLY A 289 5.74 0.57 3.15
CA GLY A 289 4.83 0.92 4.22
C GLY A 289 3.41 0.37 3.93
N THR A 290 2.42 1.25 3.84
CA THR A 290 1.02 0.90 3.54
C THR A 290 0.66 1.01 2.05
N TYR A 291 1.63 1.29 1.17
CA TYR A 291 1.36 1.66 -0.23
C TYR A 291 1.67 0.54 -1.24
N GLY A 292 2.36 -0.52 -0.85
CA GLY A 292 2.95 -1.50 -1.75
C GLY A 292 1.95 -2.22 -2.65
N PHE A 293 0.84 -2.69 -2.12
CA PHE A 293 -0.13 -3.46 -2.88
C PHE A 293 -0.67 -2.70 -4.10
N LYS A 294 -1.01 -1.42 -3.93
CA LYS A 294 -1.53 -0.59 -5.02
C LYS A 294 -0.49 -0.25 -6.10
N ALA A 295 0.79 -0.45 -5.82
CA ALA A 295 1.90 -0.26 -6.74
C ALA A 295 2.29 -1.54 -7.51
N ALA A 296 1.81 -2.70 -7.11
CA ALA A 296 2.30 -3.99 -7.61
C ALA A 296 2.38 -4.11 -9.16
N PRO A 297 1.37 -3.70 -9.96
CA PRO A 297 1.46 -3.82 -11.42
C PRO A 297 2.57 -2.96 -12.02
N ILE A 298 2.68 -1.70 -11.59
CA ILE A 298 3.68 -0.78 -12.16
C ILE A 298 5.10 -1.15 -11.71
N VAL A 299 5.27 -1.66 -10.49
CA VAL A 299 6.54 -2.20 -9.98
C VAL A 299 7.01 -3.37 -10.82
N GLY A 300 6.12 -4.35 -11.04
CA GLY A 300 6.45 -5.51 -11.87
C GLY A 300 6.88 -5.10 -13.28
N ARG A 301 6.16 -4.17 -13.92
CA ARG A 301 6.48 -3.65 -15.24
C ARG A 301 7.81 -2.92 -15.29
N THR A 302 8.04 -1.98 -14.37
CA THR A 302 9.25 -1.15 -14.40
C THR A 302 10.51 -1.92 -14.00
N LEU A 303 10.43 -2.87 -13.07
CA LEU A 303 11.55 -3.75 -12.76
C LEU A 303 11.86 -4.72 -13.90
N ALA A 304 10.84 -5.26 -14.58
CA ALA A 304 11.05 -6.08 -15.76
C ALA A 304 11.75 -5.30 -16.88
N GLU A 305 11.37 -4.04 -17.11
CA GLU A 305 12.01 -3.14 -18.07
C GLU A 305 13.48 -2.86 -17.68
N LEU A 306 13.74 -2.52 -16.41
CA LEU A 306 15.10 -2.33 -15.90
C LEU A 306 15.97 -3.55 -16.14
N ILE A 307 15.49 -4.75 -15.84
CA ILE A 307 16.27 -5.99 -15.99
C ILE A 307 16.50 -6.32 -17.46
N ALA A 308 15.50 -6.13 -18.31
CA ALA A 308 15.60 -6.47 -19.73
C ALA A 308 16.49 -5.48 -20.51
N THR A 309 16.49 -4.21 -20.15
CA THR A 309 17.21 -3.16 -20.89
C THR A 309 18.51 -2.72 -20.23
N GLY A 310 18.69 -2.98 -18.94
CA GLY A 310 19.78 -2.44 -18.11
C GLY A 310 19.64 -0.94 -17.81
N SER A 311 18.53 -0.31 -18.20
CA SER A 311 18.28 1.14 -18.01
C SER A 311 17.16 1.37 -17.01
N THR A 312 17.37 2.28 -16.05
CA THR A 312 16.34 2.64 -15.08
C THR A 312 15.24 3.45 -15.76
N PRO A 313 13.97 2.96 -15.73
CA PRO A 313 12.84 3.74 -16.24
C PRO A 313 12.68 5.06 -15.47
N ALA A 314 12.42 6.17 -16.18
CA ALA A 314 12.29 7.50 -15.58
C ALA A 314 11.22 7.57 -14.46
N LEU A 315 10.20 6.73 -14.54
CA LEU A 315 9.12 6.69 -13.54
C LEU A 315 9.58 6.21 -12.15
N ILE A 316 10.63 5.37 -12.08
CA ILE A 316 11.14 4.83 -10.82
C ILE A 316 12.47 5.46 -10.39
N GLU A 317 13.08 6.28 -11.22
CA GLU A 317 14.34 6.99 -10.91
C GLU A 317 14.27 7.79 -9.59
N PRO A 318 13.17 8.52 -9.29
CA PRO A 318 13.06 9.26 -8.03
C PRO A 318 13.08 8.37 -6.78
N PHE A 319 12.77 7.08 -6.92
CA PHE A 319 12.69 6.11 -5.82
C PHE A 319 13.95 5.26 -5.64
N ALA A 320 15.02 5.56 -6.37
CA ALA A 320 16.29 4.86 -6.24
C ALA A 320 16.89 4.99 -4.83
N LEU A 321 17.64 3.96 -4.38
CA LEU A 321 18.27 3.95 -3.05
C LEU A 321 19.23 5.13 -2.85
N GLU A 322 19.92 5.55 -3.89
CA GLU A 322 20.89 6.65 -3.86
C GLU A 322 20.30 7.99 -3.40
N ARG A 323 18.99 8.18 -3.48
CA ARG A 323 18.35 9.44 -3.05
C ARG A 323 18.61 9.77 -1.57
N PHE A 324 18.79 8.77 -0.71
CA PHE A 324 19.13 8.95 0.70
C PHE A 324 20.55 9.47 0.92
N TYR A 325 21.44 9.22 -0.02
CA TYR A 325 22.83 9.71 0.02
C TYR A 325 22.99 11.05 -0.70
N ARG A 326 22.00 11.49 -1.48
CA ARG A 326 22.01 12.73 -2.27
C ARG A 326 21.07 13.79 -1.76
N ASP A 327 20.41 13.55 -0.63
CA ASP A 327 19.42 14.44 -0.01
C ASP A 327 18.26 14.84 -0.97
N ARG A 328 17.80 13.87 -1.78
CA ARG A 328 16.71 14.03 -2.75
C ARG A 328 15.47 13.21 -2.35
N LEU A 329 14.99 13.45 -1.13
CA LEU A 329 13.89 12.68 -0.57
C LEU A 329 12.55 12.98 -1.28
N VAL A 330 11.74 11.93 -1.45
CA VAL A 330 10.36 12.02 -1.97
C VAL A 330 9.43 11.73 -0.80
N SER A 331 8.96 12.75 -0.10
CA SER A 331 8.23 12.58 1.15
C SER A 331 6.73 12.40 0.95
N GLU A 332 6.22 11.22 1.25
CA GLU A 332 4.79 10.89 1.32
C GLU A 332 4.27 10.80 2.77
N LEU A 333 4.99 11.37 3.73
CA LEU A 333 4.55 11.46 5.13
C LEU A 333 3.15 12.08 5.22
N GLY A 334 2.22 11.40 5.90
CA GLY A 334 0.83 11.84 6.06
C GLY A 334 -0.06 11.65 4.81
N ALA A 335 0.43 11.01 3.74
CA ALA A 335 -0.42 10.63 2.62
C ALA A 335 -1.31 9.42 2.93
N ALA A 336 -0.95 8.61 3.92
CA ALA A 336 -1.77 7.52 4.44
C ALA A 336 -2.62 7.96 5.64
N ALA A 337 -3.62 7.15 5.99
CA ALA A 337 -4.38 7.30 7.24
C ALA A 337 -3.51 7.10 8.49
N VAL A 338 -2.31 6.62 8.31
CA VAL A 338 -1.37 6.24 9.35
C VAL A 338 -0.13 7.10 9.15
N SER A 339 -0.08 8.24 9.79
CA SER A 339 1.11 9.08 9.93
C SER A 339 1.32 9.34 11.41
N HIS A 340 2.52 9.09 11.87
CA HIS A 340 2.95 9.48 13.19
C HIS A 340 3.27 10.97 13.24
#